data_bdbe6a43022fac8ac5b7438cb77904b0
#
_entry.id   bdbe6a43022fac8ac5b7438cb77904b0
#
_cell.length_a   1.000
_cell.length_b   1.000
_cell.length_c   1.000
_cell.angle_alpha   90.00
_cell.angle_beta   90.00
_cell.angle_gamma   90.00
#
_symmetry.space_group_name_H-M   'P 1'
#
loop_
_entity.id
_entity.type
_entity.pdbx_description
1 polymer ?
#
loop_
_entity_poly.entity_id
_entity_poly.type
_entity_poly.pdbx_seq_one_letter_code
_entity_poly.pdbx_strand_id
1 'polypeptide(L)'
;MVEEEKYFTINRARQYGKTTTLTALMKNLLDQYLVISLDFQGISSAGYKTEQSFVQELSRLLIMQVENGLPAPLNIKSCFEDFVNRSDNKAKMGELFDAFTKWCQTSEKEIVFIIDEVDSATNNQVFLDFLAQLREGYIRRNSQGIATFKSVILAGVTDVKHIKSKIRDDSMHKVNSPWNIAADFDVSMRLGENGISRMISEYASDHGISVDNTFLAKEIYSYTNGYPYLVSRICQIIDEKLVPSKFDSLAEAWTRNGIDEAVKIVINESNTLFESLTGKLTNYPNLKTVLKSILIEGVSIPFNNYQEELAQMQMYGFIENRNGVVAVSNRIYETFLYNLFLSDEIMKNNIFVRESGLSKNIFVKDGKLDLRSILEHFIDSFTEICGPLEDKFKEKDGRELFLLYLKPIINGTGNYYIEAQTRNQTRTDVIIDYLGTRYIIEMKIWHGDSYNKRGEEQICEYLDYFGLSTGYMLSFNFNKKKTTGVKRVTVKNKVLFEAVV
;
A
#
# COMPACT_ATOMS: atom_id res chain seq x y z
N MET A 1 18.35 -4.32 -18.38
CA MET A 1 19.13 -3.81 -17.22
C MET A 1 20.33 -4.72 -16.88
N VAL A 2 20.14 -6.05 -16.69
CA VAL A 2 21.26 -6.96 -16.42
C VAL A 2 22.21 -7.05 -17.63
N GLU A 3 21.69 -7.22 -18.84
CA GLU A 3 22.44 -7.21 -20.09
C GLU A 3 23.22 -5.90 -20.32
N GLU A 4 22.65 -4.78 -19.86
CA GLU A 4 23.25 -3.45 -19.92
C GLU A 4 24.22 -3.16 -18.75
N GLU A 5 24.54 -4.18 -17.97
CA GLU A 5 25.50 -4.11 -16.85
C GLU A 5 25.13 -3.12 -15.74
N LYS A 6 23.83 -2.76 -15.61
CA LYS A 6 23.36 -1.81 -14.61
C LYS A 6 23.27 -2.43 -13.24
N TYR A 7 23.68 -1.69 -12.22
CA TYR A 7 23.33 -1.95 -10.83
C TYR A 7 22.01 -1.24 -10.56
N PHE A 8 21.05 -1.88 -9.87
CA PHE A 8 19.73 -1.30 -9.64
C PHE A 8 19.09 -1.78 -8.33
N THR A 9 18.05 -1.06 -7.91
CA THR A 9 17.32 -1.38 -6.70
C THR A 9 15.85 -1.65 -7.02
N ILE A 10 15.28 -2.68 -6.38
CA ILE A 10 13.85 -3.00 -6.41
C ILE A 10 13.25 -2.53 -5.08
N ASN A 11 12.91 -1.24 -5.03
CA ASN A 11 12.31 -0.63 -3.84
C ASN A 11 10.80 -0.67 -3.95
N ARG A 12 10.16 -1.53 -3.16
CA ARG A 12 8.70 -1.63 -3.12
C ARG A 12 8.25 -1.85 -1.67
N ALA A 13 7.05 -1.40 -1.38
CA ALA A 13 6.40 -1.61 -0.09
C ALA A 13 6.38 -3.09 0.32
N ARG A 14 6.10 -3.35 1.59
CA ARG A 14 6.02 -4.73 2.11
C ARG A 14 4.93 -5.52 1.38
N GLN A 15 5.17 -6.82 1.13
CA GLN A 15 4.24 -7.72 0.44
C GLN A 15 3.83 -7.26 -0.98
N TYR A 16 4.71 -6.54 -1.64
CA TYR A 16 4.52 -6.06 -3.02
C TYR A 16 5.05 -7.04 -4.08
N GLY A 17 5.36 -8.28 -3.70
CA GLY A 17 5.84 -9.32 -4.61
C GLY A 17 7.34 -9.25 -4.93
N LYS A 18 8.18 -8.56 -4.13
CA LYS A 18 9.64 -8.47 -4.35
C LYS A 18 10.30 -9.83 -4.49
N THR A 19 10.20 -10.67 -3.48
CA THR A 19 10.81 -12.01 -3.48
C THR A 19 10.29 -12.90 -4.60
N THR A 20 8.99 -12.81 -4.94
CA THR A 20 8.42 -13.52 -6.09
C THR A 20 9.04 -13.06 -7.39
N THR A 21 9.20 -11.74 -7.57
CA THR A 21 9.86 -11.15 -8.75
C THR A 21 11.32 -11.55 -8.82
N LEU A 22 12.06 -11.52 -7.71
CA LEU A 22 13.46 -11.98 -7.66
C LEU A 22 13.57 -13.45 -8.01
N THR A 23 12.69 -14.30 -7.49
CA THR A 23 12.68 -15.74 -7.81
C THR A 23 12.44 -15.99 -9.30
N ALA A 24 11.51 -15.27 -9.91
CA ALA A 24 11.25 -15.35 -11.35
C ALA A 24 12.45 -14.83 -12.17
N LEU A 25 13.03 -13.72 -11.74
CA LEU A 25 14.23 -13.14 -12.37
C LEU A 25 15.42 -14.12 -12.30
N MET A 26 15.68 -14.71 -11.14
CA MET A 26 16.73 -15.71 -10.97
C MET A 26 16.56 -16.86 -11.96
N LYS A 27 15.37 -17.46 -12.04
CA LYS A 27 15.09 -18.56 -12.98
C LYS A 27 15.43 -18.19 -14.42
N ASN A 28 15.09 -16.97 -14.84
CA ASN A 28 15.37 -16.49 -16.19
C ASN A 28 16.87 -16.18 -16.42
N LEU A 29 17.64 -15.88 -15.39
CA LEU A 29 19.04 -15.52 -15.50
C LEU A 29 19.98 -16.73 -15.47
N LEU A 30 19.59 -17.86 -14.86
CA LEU A 30 20.43 -19.04 -14.64
C LEU A 30 21.00 -19.65 -15.93
N ASP A 31 20.30 -19.53 -17.06
CA ASP A 31 20.79 -20.07 -18.33
C ASP A 31 22.03 -19.30 -18.83
N GLN A 32 22.09 -18.00 -18.62
CA GLN A 32 23.11 -17.11 -19.17
C GLN A 32 24.18 -16.70 -18.14
N TYR A 33 23.80 -16.59 -16.86
CA TYR A 33 24.59 -16.01 -15.79
C TYR A 33 24.81 -16.99 -14.64
N LEU A 34 25.87 -16.78 -13.88
CA LEU A 34 26.01 -17.32 -12.53
C LEU A 34 25.30 -16.38 -11.56
N VAL A 35 24.27 -16.84 -10.89
CA VAL A 35 23.46 -16.00 -9.99
C VAL A 35 23.80 -16.33 -8.55
N ILE A 36 24.34 -15.36 -7.82
CA ILE A 36 24.51 -15.39 -6.36
C ILE A 36 23.31 -14.65 -5.76
N SER A 37 22.53 -15.32 -4.92
CA SER A 37 21.37 -14.71 -4.26
C SER A 37 21.46 -14.87 -2.76
N LEU A 38 21.51 -13.77 -2.04
CA LEU A 38 21.59 -13.73 -0.58
C LEU A 38 20.40 -13.01 0.02
N ASP A 39 19.97 -13.45 1.20
CA ASP A 39 18.99 -12.80 2.04
C ASP A 39 19.68 -12.21 3.28
N PHE A 40 19.65 -10.89 3.42
CA PHE A 40 20.31 -10.20 4.51
C PHE A 40 19.47 -10.22 5.81
N GLN A 41 18.23 -10.70 5.77
CA GLN A 41 17.46 -10.93 6.99
C GLN A 41 18.13 -11.98 7.90
N GLY A 42 18.87 -12.91 7.31
CA GLY A 42 19.61 -13.95 8.04
C GLY A 42 20.83 -13.43 8.80
N ILE A 43 21.31 -12.21 8.53
CA ILE A 43 22.44 -11.61 9.26
C ILE A 43 21.95 -10.95 10.54
N SER A 44 22.43 -11.44 11.68
CA SER A 44 22.07 -10.89 12.99
C SER A 44 22.62 -9.47 13.20
N SER A 45 22.08 -8.73 14.15
CA SER A 45 22.58 -7.40 14.53
C SER A 45 24.05 -7.43 14.97
N ALA A 46 24.53 -8.56 15.50
CA ALA A 46 25.94 -8.75 15.85
C ALA A 46 26.86 -8.81 14.60
N GLY A 47 26.34 -9.36 13.49
CA GLY A 47 27.04 -9.43 12.21
C GLY A 47 27.33 -8.06 11.58
N TYR A 48 26.58 -7.04 11.95
CA TYR A 48 26.79 -5.66 11.47
C TYR A 48 27.63 -4.78 12.41
N LYS A 49 28.11 -5.29 13.55
CA LYS A 49 28.84 -4.47 14.51
C LYS A 49 30.23 -4.06 14.08
N THR A 50 30.91 -4.95 13.38
CA THR A 50 32.30 -4.73 12.91
C THR A 50 32.47 -5.20 11.47
N GLU A 51 33.45 -4.65 10.76
CA GLU A 51 33.84 -5.09 9.42
C GLU A 51 34.11 -6.60 9.40
N GLN A 52 34.86 -7.10 10.39
CA GLN A 52 35.17 -8.53 10.51
C GLN A 52 33.92 -9.38 10.66
N SER A 53 33.02 -9.06 11.59
CA SER A 53 31.80 -9.85 11.81
C SER A 53 30.93 -9.88 10.57
N PHE A 54 30.85 -8.78 9.81
CA PHE A 54 30.10 -8.73 8.57
C PHE A 54 30.75 -9.59 7.47
N VAL A 55 32.07 -9.49 7.29
CA VAL A 55 32.81 -10.33 6.31
C VAL A 55 32.65 -11.81 6.66
N GLN A 56 32.70 -12.19 7.93
CA GLN A 56 32.50 -13.57 8.38
C GLN A 56 31.09 -14.07 8.10
N GLU A 57 30.06 -13.31 8.45
CA GLU A 57 28.65 -13.70 8.20
C GLU A 57 28.36 -13.80 6.69
N LEU A 58 28.83 -12.83 5.89
CA LEU A 58 28.66 -12.87 4.44
C LEU A 58 29.37 -14.07 3.82
N SER A 59 30.59 -14.38 4.30
CA SER A 59 31.35 -15.56 3.87
C SER A 59 30.62 -16.87 4.22
N ARG A 60 30.01 -16.98 5.40
CA ARG A 60 29.18 -18.16 5.77
C ARG A 60 28.00 -18.33 4.83
N LEU A 61 27.29 -17.25 4.49
CA LEU A 61 26.17 -17.31 3.54
C LEU A 61 26.65 -17.78 2.16
N LEU A 62 27.82 -17.29 1.69
CA LEU A 62 28.41 -17.71 0.42
C LEU A 62 28.84 -19.17 0.44
N ILE A 63 29.49 -19.64 1.51
CA ILE A 63 29.87 -21.06 1.68
C ILE A 63 28.63 -21.94 1.59
N MET A 64 27.56 -21.57 2.31
CA MET A 64 26.30 -22.32 2.30
C MET A 64 25.71 -22.39 0.88
N GLN A 65 25.78 -21.31 0.10
CA GLN A 65 25.33 -21.32 -1.30
C GLN A 65 26.19 -22.26 -2.16
N VAL A 66 27.49 -22.24 -1.98
CA VAL A 66 28.43 -23.13 -2.70
C VAL A 66 28.18 -24.60 -2.34
N GLU A 67 27.95 -24.91 -1.09
CA GLU A 67 27.60 -26.26 -0.63
C GLU A 67 26.26 -26.75 -1.18
N ASN A 68 25.33 -25.81 -1.43
CA ASN A 68 24.04 -26.07 -2.07
C ASN A 68 24.09 -26.06 -3.60
N GLY A 69 25.29 -26.08 -4.19
CA GLY A 69 25.47 -26.26 -5.63
C GLY A 69 25.82 -25.02 -6.44
N LEU A 70 25.99 -23.85 -5.79
CA LEU A 70 26.49 -22.67 -6.50
C LEU A 70 27.92 -22.92 -6.99
N PRO A 71 28.22 -22.83 -8.31
CA PRO A 71 29.57 -23.05 -8.82
C PRO A 71 30.55 -21.99 -8.31
N ALA A 72 31.61 -22.45 -7.63
CA ALA A 72 32.71 -21.59 -7.22
C ALA A 72 34.04 -22.35 -7.35
N PRO A 73 35.13 -21.69 -7.81
CA PRO A 73 36.43 -22.28 -7.81
C PRO A 73 36.88 -22.66 -6.38
N LEU A 74 37.65 -23.77 -6.23
CA LEU A 74 38.08 -24.25 -4.93
C LEU A 74 38.86 -23.19 -4.13
N ASN A 75 39.74 -22.44 -4.81
CA ASN A 75 40.49 -21.35 -4.17
C ASN A 75 39.60 -20.22 -3.65
N ILE A 76 38.43 -19.96 -4.25
CA ILE A 76 37.46 -18.97 -3.79
C ILE A 76 36.74 -19.50 -2.57
N LYS A 77 36.27 -20.77 -2.59
CA LYS A 77 35.66 -21.40 -1.41
C LYS A 77 36.62 -21.36 -0.22
N SER A 78 37.88 -21.76 -0.43
CA SER A 78 38.91 -21.73 0.62
C SER A 78 39.17 -20.32 1.16
N CYS A 79 39.06 -19.25 0.35
CA CYS A 79 39.19 -17.89 0.84
C CYS A 79 38.02 -17.55 1.81
N PHE A 80 36.77 -17.92 1.48
CA PHE A 80 35.65 -17.69 2.37
C PHE A 80 35.74 -18.49 3.68
N GLU A 81 36.19 -19.75 3.61
CA GLU A 81 36.44 -20.58 4.80
C GLU A 81 37.55 -19.96 5.70
N ASP A 82 38.60 -19.39 5.08
CA ASP A 82 39.63 -18.68 5.82
C ASP A 82 39.11 -17.43 6.50
N PHE A 83 38.27 -16.61 5.85
CA PHE A 83 37.64 -15.44 6.46
C PHE A 83 36.80 -15.83 7.68
N VAL A 84 36.00 -16.90 7.61
CA VAL A 84 35.19 -17.38 8.75
C VAL A 84 36.06 -17.80 9.93
N ASN A 85 37.20 -18.39 9.68
CA ASN A 85 38.08 -18.93 10.72
C ASN A 85 39.09 -17.92 11.29
N ARG A 86 39.20 -16.72 10.66
CA ARG A 86 40.13 -15.69 11.17
C ARG A 86 39.66 -15.10 12.49
N SER A 87 40.57 -14.96 13.44
CA SER A 87 40.41 -14.27 14.71
C SER A 87 41.02 -12.85 14.68
N ASP A 88 40.67 -12.02 15.67
CA ASP A 88 41.39 -10.77 15.97
C ASP A 88 41.33 -9.66 14.92
N ASN A 89 40.15 -9.31 14.41
CA ASN A 89 39.96 -8.20 13.46
C ASN A 89 40.76 -8.31 12.16
N LYS A 90 41.07 -9.52 11.68
CA LYS A 90 41.90 -9.77 10.50
C LYS A 90 41.12 -9.98 9.20
N ALA A 91 39.82 -10.25 9.25
CA ALA A 91 39.01 -10.34 8.02
C ALA A 91 38.59 -8.94 7.57
N LYS A 92 39.06 -8.50 6.41
CA LYS A 92 38.84 -7.15 5.88
C LYS A 92 37.92 -7.15 4.66
N MET A 93 37.10 -6.10 4.54
CA MET A 93 36.19 -5.91 3.41
C MET A 93 36.93 -5.88 2.06
N GLY A 94 38.09 -5.21 2.00
CA GLY A 94 38.91 -5.16 0.79
C GLY A 94 39.33 -6.54 0.33
N GLU A 95 39.77 -7.45 1.23
CA GLU A 95 40.17 -8.82 0.87
C GLU A 95 38.96 -9.64 0.35
N LEU A 96 37.77 -9.42 0.92
CA LEU A 96 36.54 -10.02 0.42
C LEU A 96 36.25 -9.59 -1.03
N PHE A 97 36.41 -8.31 -1.34
CA PHE A 97 36.21 -7.79 -2.70
C PHE A 97 37.31 -8.21 -3.66
N ASP A 98 38.52 -8.44 -3.18
CA ASP A 98 39.60 -9.10 -3.98
C ASP A 98 39.19 -10.54 -4.33
N ALA A 99 38.61 -11.29 -3.39
CA ALA A 99 38.09 -12.63 -3.67
C ALA A 99 36.91 -12.59 -4.68
N PHE A 100 36.01 -11.64 -4.58
CA PHE A 100 34.94 -11.44 -5.58
C PHE A 100 35.51 -11.11 -6.96
N THR A 101 36.48 -10.23 -7.03
CA THR A 101 37.15 -9.88 -8.30
C THR A 101 37.80 -11.12 -8.95
N LYS A 102 38.51 -11.94 -8.18
CA LYS A 102 39.07 -13.20 -8.65
C LYS A 102 38.00 -14.18 -9.12
N TRP A 103 36.86 -14.27 -8.38
CA TRP A 103 35.77 -15.12 -8.77
C TRP A 103 35.17 -14.66 -10.11
N CYS A 104 34.92 -13.38 -10.29
CA CYS A 104 34.43 -12.82 -11.54
C CYS A 104 35.41 -13.04 -12.72
N GLN A 105 36.73 -13.03 -12.47
CA GLN A 105 37.76 -13.29 -13.48
C GLN A 105 37.84 -14.76 -13.90
N THR A 106 37.53 -15.68 -12.99
CA THR A 106 37.73 -17.13 -13.21
C THR A 106 36.43 -17.88 -13.50
N SER A 107 35.30 -17.23 -13.37
CA SER A 107 34.00 -17.81 -13.67
C SER A 107 33.76 -17.91 -15.16
N GLU A 108 33.20 -19.04 -15.63
CA GLU A 108 32.84 -19.26 -17.03
C GLU A 108 31.65 -18.38 -17.46
N LYS A 109 30.73 -18.09 -16.54
CA LYS A 109 29.61 -17.19 -16.77
C LYS A 109 29.82 -15.90 -15.98
N GLU A 110 29.36 -14.78 -16.53
CA GLU A 110 29.32 -13.51 -15.80
C GLU A 110 28.44 -13.65 -14.56
N ILE A 111 28.80 -12.99 -13.45
CA ILE A 111 28.16 -13.14 -12.16
C ILE A 111 27.14 -12.02 -11.94
N VAL A 112 25.89 -12.38 -11.63
CA VAL A 112 24.86 -11.48 -11.15
C VAL A 112 24.68 -11.67 -9.64
N PHE A 113 24.75 -10.57 -8.88
CA PHE A 113 24.65 -10.60 -7.43
C PHE A 113 23.32 -9.99 -6.97
N ILE A 114 22.50 -10.77 -6.31
CA ILE A 114 21.17 -10.39 -5.81
C ILE A 114 21.21 -10.40 -4.29
N ILE A 115 20.75 -9.32 -3.66
CA ILE A 115 20.62 -9.21 -2.21
C ILE A 115 19.19 -8.79 -1.89
N ASP A 116 18.44 -9.68 -1.24
CA ASP A 116 17.11 -9.40 -0.74
C ASP A 116 17.13 -8.92 0.72
N GLU A 117 16.05 -8.27 1.17
CA GLU A 117 15.81 -7.77 2.53
C GLU A 117 16.95 -6.86 3.06
N VAL A 118 17.46 -5.96 2.18
CA VAL A 118 18.53 -5.02 2.54
C VAL A 118 18.13 -4.05 3.66
N ASP A 119 16.84 -3.96 3.99
CA ASP A 119 16.30 -3.09 5.04
C ASP A 119 16.92 -3.36 6.41
N SER A 120 17.23 -4.62 6.71
CA SER A 120 17.87 -5.04 7.96
C SER A 120 19.26 -4.43 8.13
N ALA A 121 19.93 -4.13 7.01
CA ALA A 121 21.28 -3.63 6.95
C ALA A 121 21.41 -2.09 6.90
N THR A 122 20.35 -1.37 6.49
CA THR A 122 20.41 0.05 6.09
C THR A 122 20.85 1.03 7.18
N ASN A 123 20.71 0.66 8.44
CA ASN A 123 21.11 1.51 9.58
C ASN A 123 22.55 1.26 10.07
N ASN A 124 23.35 0.46 9.34
CA ASN A 124 24.68 0.04 9.78
C ASN A 124 25.77 0.63 8.89
N GLN A 125 26.80 1.23 9.50
CA GLN A 125 27.92 1.82 8.76
C GLN A 125 28.65 0.77 7.89
N VAL A 126 28.84 -0.45 8.40
CA VAL A 126 29.50 -1.53 7.67
C VAL A 126 28.78 -1.88 6.35
N PHE A 127 27.45 -1.78 6.33
CA PHE A 127 26.67 -1.96 5.11
C PHE A 127 26.91 -0.82 4.11
N LEU A 128 27.01 0.41 4.58
CA LEU A 128 27.36 1.55 3.71
C LEU A 128 28.78 1.39 3.13
N ASP A 129 29.72 0.89 3.91
CA ASP A 129 31.08 0.59 3.46
C ASP A 129 31.08 -0.54 2.41
N PHE A 130 30.25 -1.57 2.59
CA PHE A 130 30.02 -2.63 1.61
C PHE A 130 29.45 -2.09 0.28
N LEU A 131 28.45 -1.19 0.35
CA LEU A 131 27.90 -0.53 -0.83
C LEU A 131 28.97 0.35 -1.54
N ALA A 132 29.83 1.00 -0.76
CA ALA A 132 30.93 1.79 -1.31
C ALA A 132 31.93 0.90 -2.10
N GLN A 133 32.23 -0.28 -1.61
CA GLN A 133 33.07 -1.25 -2.31
C GLN A 133 32.41 -1.77 -3.60
N LEU A 134 31.10 -2.08 -3.57
CA LEU A 134 30.37 -2.46 -4.79
C LEU A 134 30.42 -1.33 -5.84
N ARG A 135 30.23 -0.08 -5.38
CA ARG A 135 30.34 1.09 -6.26
C ARG A 135 31.73 1.23 -6.85
N GLU A 136 32.77 1.06 -6.04
CA GLU A 136 34.15 1.14 -6.50
C GLU A 136 34.42 0.07 -7.58
N GLY A 137 33.97 -1.17 -7.39
CA GLY A 137 34.02 -2.21 -8.40
C GLY A 137 33.34 -1.81 -9.71
N TYR A 138 32.13 -1.24 -9.64
CA TYR A 138 31.39 -0.73 -10.80
C TYR A 138 32.19 0.34 -11.58
N ILE A 139 32.78 1.30 -10.85
CA ILE A 139 33.57 2.39 -11.45
C ILE A 139 34.81 1.83 -12.10
N ARG A 140 35.55 0.92 -11.43
CA ARG A 140 36.77 0.30 -11.97
C ARG A 140 36.49 -0.55 -13.19
N ARG A 141 35.38 -1.25 -13.24
CA ARG A 141 34.97 -1.97 -14.45
C ARG A 141 34.84 -1.01 -15.63
N ASN A 142 34.13 0.10 -15.46
CA ASN A 142 33.86 1.04 -16.53
C ASN A 142 35.09 1.86 -16.95
N SER A 143 35.99 2.14 -16.01
CA SER A 143 37.18 2.98 -16.29
C SER A 143 38.44 2.22 -16.61
N GLN A 144 38.63 1.01 -16.09
CA GLN A 144 39.86 0.25 -16.14
C GLN A 144 39.68 -1.18 -16.71
N GLY A 145 38.45 -1.62 -16.97
CA GLY A 145 38.18 -2.99 -17.44
C GLY A 145 38.42 -4.08 -16.40
N ILE A 146 38.44 -3.73 -15.09
CA ILE A 146 38.63 -4.70 -14.00
C ILE A 146 37.35 -5.50 -13.83
N ALA A 147 37.44 -6.83 -13.84
CA ALA A 147 36.30 -7.71 -13.68
C ALA A 147 35.61 -7.53 -12.33
N THR A 148 34.29 -7.41 -12.34
CA THR A 148 33.40 -7.39 -11.18
C THR A 148 32.05 -7.97 -11.58
N PHE A 149 31.07 -7.93 -10.69
CA PHE A 149 29.73 -8.40 -10.97
C PHE A 149 29.13 -7.75 -12.23
N LYS A 150 28.50 -8.56 -13.10
CA LYS A 150 27.75 -8.09 -14.27
C LYS A 150 26.67 -7.10 -13.86
N SER A 151 25.90 -7.48 -12.86
CA SER A 151 24.85 -6.64 -12.27
C SER A 151 24.76 -6.93 -10.77
N VAL A 152 24.38 -5.90 -10.00
CA VAL A 152 24.04 -6.03 -8.58
C VAL A 152 22.62 -5.54 -8.40
N ILE A 153 21.78 -6.38 -7.81
CA ILE A 153 20.36 -6.12 -7.58
C ILE A 153 20.11 -6.11 -6.07
N LEU A 154 19.72 -4.96 -5.54
CA LEU A 154 19.31 -4.84 -4.14
C LEU A 154 17.80 -4.76 -4.06
N ALA A 155 17.19 -5.56 -3.18
CA ALA A 155 15.75 -5.51 -2.96
C ALA A 155 15.42 -5.20 -1.50
N GLY A 156 14.44 -4.33 -1.30
CA GLY A 156 13.98 -3.89 0.01
C GLY A 156 12.81 -2.93 -0.05
N VAL A 157 12.40 -2.42 1.09
CA VAL A 157 11.43 -1.34 1.21
C VAL A 157 12.13 0.01 1.12
N THR A 158 13.25 0.14 1.84
CA THR A 158 14.01 1.39 1.94
C THR A 158 14.72 1.71 0.64
N ASP A 159 14.62 2.95 0.20
CA ASP A 159 15.42 3.42 -0.92
C ASP A 159 16.88 3.62 -0.50
N VAL A 160 17.70 2.64 -0.87
CA VAL A 160 19.13 2.63 -0.53
C VAL A 160 19.88 3.82 -1.14
N LYS A 161 19.38 4.40 -2.24
CA LYS A 161 19.97 5.60 -2.87
C LYS A 161 19.88 6.84 -1.98
N HIS A 162 18.84 6.91 -1.16
CA HIS A 162 18.51 8.06 -0.34
C HIS A 162 18.74 7.82 1.17
N ILE A 163 19.48 6.79 1.55
CA ILE A 163 19.86 6.58 2.94
C ILE A 163 20.65 7.81 3.40
N LYS A 164 19.98 8.68 4.16
CA LYS A 164 20.66 9.73 4.91
C LYS A 164 21.29 9.04 6.11
N SER A 165 22.60 9.11 6.21
CA SER A 165 23.34 8.60 7.35
C SER A 165 22.80 9.26 8.64
N LYS A 166 21.89 8.58 9.35
CA LYS A 166 21.52 8.93 10.74
C LYS A 166 22.64 8.61 11.74
N ILE A 167 23.75 8.09 11.24
CA ILE A 167 24.87 7.53 12.03
C ILE A 167 25.93 8.60 12.36
N ARG A 168 25.82 9.79 11.79
CA ARG A 168 26.76 10.89 12.07
C ARG A 168 26.07 12.05 12.78
N ASP A 169 26.69 12.52 13.87
CA ASP A 169 26.26 13.75 14.56
C ASP A 169 25.95 14.89 13.58
N ASP A 170 24.97 15.71 13.93
CA ASP A 170 24.39 16.80 13.12
C ASP A 170 25.39 17.88 12.62
N SER A 171 26.67 17.76 12.95
CA SER A 171 27.71 18.73 12.62
C SER A 171 28.51 18.42 11.35
N MET A 172 28.36 17.25 10.73
CA MET A 172 29.07 16.93 9.47
C MET A 172 28.10 16.84 8.29
N HIS A 173 28.46 17.50 7.19
CA HIS A 173 27.71 17.54 5.93
C HIS A 173 27.13 16.17 5.55
N LYS A 174 25.81 16.14 5.21
CA LYS A 174 25.09 14.95 4.75
C LYS A 174 25.81 14.35 3.54
N VAL A 175 26.47 13.21 3.75
CA VAL A 175 27.11 12.49 2.65
C VAL A 175 26.03 11.71 1.91
N ASN A 176 25.95 11.88 0.58
CA ASN A 176 25.06 11.12 -0.28
C ASN A 176 25.34 9.61 -0.16
N SER A 177 24.32 8.78 -0.25
CA SER A 177 24.45 7.34 -0.28
C SER A 177 25.50 6.92 -1.31
N PRO A 178 26.40 5.96 -1.00
CA PRO A 178 27.33 5.39 -1.98
C PRO A 178 26.61 4.69 -3.13
N TRP A 179 25.31 4.38 -3.01
CA TRP A 179 24.51 3.67 -4.01
C TRP A 179 23.87 4.58 -5.08
N ASN A 180 24.31 5.82 -5.21
CA ASN A 180 23.81 6.78 -6.21
C ASN A 180 24.10 6.38 -7.68
N ILE A 181 24.85 5.32 -7.92
CA ILE A 181 25.11 4.72 -9.24
C ILE A 181 23.95 3.84 -9.73
N ALA A 182 23.04 3.44 -8.84
CA ALA A 182 21.98 2.51 -9.19
C ALA A 182 20.96 3.14 -10.16
N ALA A 183 20.63 2.38 -11.20
CA ALA A 183 19.56 2.72 -12.12
C ALA A 183 18.19 2.59 -11.44
N ASP A 184 17.18 3.31 -11.95
CA ASP A 184 15.80 3.18 -11.49
C ASP A 184 15.15 1.93 -12.07
N PHE A 185 14.38 1.24 -11.22
CA PHE A 185 13.59 0.08 -11.61
C PHE A 185 12.15 0.50 -11.85
N ASP A 186 11.87 0.93 -13.10
CA ASP A 186 10.56 1.50 -13.47
C ASP A 186 9.52 0.45 -13.88
N VAL A 187 9.78 -0.83 -13.62
CA VAL A 187 8.83 -1.90 -13.93
C VAL A 187 7.71 -1.90 -12.90
N SER A 188 6.47 -1.80 -13.38
CA SER A 188 5.30 -1.96 -12.52
C SER A 188 5.21 -3.41 -12.03
N MET A 189 5.12 -3.57 -10.71
CA MET A 189 4.89 -4.87 -10.07
C MET A 189 3.42 -5.07 -9.68
N ARG A 190 2.53 -4.13 -10.05
CA ARG A 190 1.09 -4.28 -9.85
C ARG A 190 0.49 -5.29 -10.81
N LEU A 191 -0.46 -6.05 -10.32
CA LEU A 191 -1.27 -6.92 -11.17
C LEU A 191 -2.34 -6.07 -11.87
N GLY A 192 -2.20 -5.88 -13.18
CA GLY A 192 -3.25 -5.21 -13.97
C GLY A 192 -4.51 -6.06 -14.10
N GLU A 193 -5.63 -5.45 -14.49
CA GLU A 193 -6.93 -6.15 -14.69
C GLU A 193 -6.77 -7.40 -15.57
N ASN A 194 -6.00 -7.33 -16.65
CA ASN A 194 -5.74 -8.47 -17.52
C ASN A 194 -4.97 -9.61 -16.81
N GLY A 195 -4.01 -9.26 -15.94
CA GLY A 195 -3.26 -10.24 -15.15
C GLY A 195 -4.15 -10.95 -14.14
N ILE A 196 -5.00 -10.19 -13.45
CA ILE A 196 -5.99 -10.72 -12.50
C ILE A 196 -7.00 -11.61 -13.23
N SER A 197 -7.50 -11.17 -14.41
CA SER A 197 -8.46 -11.94 -15.21
C SER A 197 -7.87 -13.29 -15.64
N ARG A 198 -6.60 -13.33 -16.05
CA ARG A 198 -5.92 -14.60 -16.41
C ARG A 198 -5.80 -15.52 -15.20
N MET A 199 -5.40 -14.99 -14.04
CA MET A 199 -5.29 -15.76 -12.80
C MET A 199 -6.64 -16.38 -12.41
N ILE A 200 -7.74 -15.61 -12.48
CA ILE A 200 -9.10 -16.11 -12.23
C ILE A 200 -9.50 -17.17 -13.27
N SER A 201 -9.14 -16.97 -14.54
CA SER A 201 -9.43 -17.93 -15.62
C SER A 201 -8.75 -19.26 -15.40
N GLU A 202 -7.48 -19.28 -15.02
CA GLU A 202 -6.74 -20.51 -14.68
C GLU A 202 -7.39 -21.21 -13.50
N TYR A 203 -7.67 -20.47 -12.42
CA TYR A 203 -8.37 -21.01 -11.25
C TYR A 203 -9.74 -21.63 -11.59
N ALA A 204 -10.55 -20.88 -12.38
CA ALA A 204 -11.88 -21.35 -12.78
C ALA A 204 -11.82 -22.63 -13.63
N SER A 205 -10.82 -22.74 -14.51
CA SER A 205 -10.56 -23.95 -15.30
C SER A 205 -10.19 -25.14 -14.41
N ASP A 206 -9.30 -24.95 -13.45
CA ASP A 206 -8.82 -26.00 -12.54
C ASP A 206 -9.93 -26.53 -11.64
N HIS A 207 -10.90 -25.66 -11.26
CA HIS A 207 -12.02 -26.00 -10.38
C HIS A 207 -13.33 -26.31 -11.13
N GLY A 208 -13.32 -26.24 -12.46
CA GLY A 208 -14.49 -26.55 -13.30
C GLY A 208 -15.68 -25.59 -13.08
N ILE A 209 -15.42 -24.34 -12.70
CA ILE A 209 -16.45 -23.31 -12.53
C ILE A 209 -16.48 -22.33 -13.69
N SER A 210 -17.67 -21.76 -13.97
CA SER A 210 -17.86 -20.73 -14.99
C SER A 210 -18.19 -19.40 -14.33
N VAL A 211 -17.31 -18.41 -14.52
CA VAL A 211 -17.44 -17.07 -13.93
C VAL A 211 -17.05 -15.99 -14.95
N ASP A 212 -17.53 -14.77 -14.75
CA ASP A 212 -17.09 -13.61 -15.56
C ASP A 212 -15.75 -13.09 -15.06
N ASN A 213 -14.67 -13.67 -15.57
CA ASN A 213 -13.29 -13.34 -15.18
C ASN A 213 -12.96 -11.85 -15.35
N THR A 214 -13.49 -11.22 -16.40
CA THR A 214 -13.21 -9.80 -16.72
C THR A 214 -13.88 -8.89 -15.72
N PHE A 215 -15.15 -9.16 -15.42
CA PHE A 215 -15.90 -8.41 -14.41
C PHE A 215 -15.27 -8.54 -13.03
N LEU A 216 -14.97 -9.77 -12.58
CA LEU A 216 -14.36 -10.04 -11.28
C LEU A 216 -12.98 -9.39 -11.16
N ALA A 217 -12.15 -9.45 -12.19
CA ALA A 217 -10.85 -8.80 -12.22
C ALA A 217 -10.96 -7.30 -12.05
N LYS A 218 -11.93 -6.65 -12.73
CA LYS A 218 -12.19 -5.22 -12.59
C LYS A 218 -12.65 -4.86 -11.18
N GLU A 219 -13.53 -5.65 -10.57
CA GLU A 219 -13.98 -5.42 -9.19
C GLU A 219 -12.82 -5.57 -8.20
N ILE A 220 -12.04 -6.65 -8.27
CA ILE A 220 -10.86 -6.84 -7.39
C ILE A 220 -9.83 -5.71 -7.60
N TYR A 221 -9.57 -5.33 -8.85
CA TYR A 221 -8.66 -4.21 -9.14
C TYR A 221 -9.15 -2.90 -8.54
N SER A 222 -10.46 -2.64 -8.58
CA SER A 222 -11.06 -1.41 -8.02
C SER A 222 -10.80 -1.26 -6.52
N TYR A 223 -10.72 -2.35 -5.76
CA TYR A 223 -10.40 -2.35 -4.33
C TYR A 223 -8.90 -2.30 -4.06
N THR A 224 -8.11 -3.02 -4.84
CA THR A 224 -6.70 -3.30 -4.56
C THR A 224 -5.72 -2.42 -5.31
N ASN A 225 -6.18 -1.75 -6.39
CA ASN A 225 -5.32 -1.06 -7.36
C ASN A 225 -4.16 -1.98 -7.81
N GLY A 226 -4.45 -3.28 -7.93
CA GLY A 226 -3.50 -4.30 -8.34
C GLY A 226 -2.39 -4.62 -7.32
N TYR A 227 -2.54 -4.24 -6.04
CA TYR A 227 -1.58 -4.58 -5.00
C TYR A 227 -1.49 -6.11 -4.84
N PRO A 228 -0.34 -6.75 -5.13
CA PRO A 228 -0.26 -8.20 -5.31
C PRO A 228 -0.79 -9.01 -4.13
N TYR A 229 -0.38 -8.66 -2.92
CA TYR A 229 -0.86 -9.35 -1.70
C TYR A 229 -2.37 -9.24 -1.53
N LEU A 230 -2.95 -8.04 -1.73
CA LEU A 230 -4.38 -7.83 -1.55
C LEU A 230 -5.20 -8.60 -2.59
N VAL A 231 -4.74 -8.62 -3.84
CA VAL A 231 -5.36 -9.43 -4.91
C VAL A 231 -5.35 -10.90 -4.52
N SER A 232 -4.19 -11.44 -4.18
CA SER A 232 -4.03 -12.84 -3.80
C SER A 232 -4.85 -13.18 -2.54
N ARG A 233 -4.87 -12.28 -1.53
CA ARG A 233 -5.59 -12.51 -0.29
C ARG A 233 -7.09 -12.53 -0.46
N ILE A 234 -7.65 -11.64 -1.30
CA ILE A 234 -9.09 -11.66 -1.64
C ILE A 234 -9.44 -12.99 -2.30
N CYS A 235 -8.69 -13.42 -3.32
CA CYS A 235 -8.92 -14.69 -3.99
C CYS A 235 -8.83 -15.88 -3.03
N GLN A 236 -7.84 -15.90 -2.16
CA GLN A 236 -7.68 -16.95 -1.14
C GLN A 236 -8.85 -16.98 -0.16
N ILE A 237 -9.36 -15.83 0.28
CA ILE A 237 -10.50 -15.79 1.19
C ILE A 237 -11.76 -16.32 0.50
N ILE A 238 -11.97 -15.95 -0.77
CA ILE A 238 -13.13 -16.48 -1.54
C ILE A 238 -13.07 -18.01 -1.59
N ASP A 239 -11.90 -18.55 -1.91
CA ASP A 239 -11.67 -19.98 -2.04
C ASP A 239 -11.77 -20.72 -0.70
N GLU A 240 -11.03 -20.29 0.32
CA GLU A 240 -10.80 -21.07 1.54
C GLU A 240 -11.81 -20.77 2.66
N LYS A 241 -12.40 -19.55 2.71
CA LYS A 241 -13.19 -19.11 3.86
C LYS A 241 -14.68 -18.90 3.58
N LEU A 242 -15.04 -18.51 2.36
CA LEU A 242 -16.43 -18.17 2.06
C LEU A 242 -17.31 -19.38 1.77
N VAL A 243 -16.72 -20.47 1.33
CA VAL A 243 -17.43 -21.74 1.12
C VAL A 243 -17.04 -22.73 2.24
N PRO A 244 -17.95 -23.38 2.95
CA PRO A 244 -19.41 -23.23 2.95
C PRO A 244 -19.94 -22.19 3.97
N SER A 245 -19.09 -21.32 4.51
CA SER A 245 -19.48 -20.45 5.62
C SER A 245 -20.58 -19.42 5.27
N LYS A 246 -20.60 -18.96 4.02
CA LYS A 246 -21.53 -17.92 3.51
C LYS A 246 -22.17 -18.27 2.16
N PHE A 247 -21.54 -19.11 1.36
CA PHE A 247 -21.99 -19.52 0.04
C PHE A 247 -21.95 -21.04 -0.07
N ASP A 248 -22.91 -21.61 -0.78
CA ASP A 248 -23.05 -23.05 -0.93
C ASP A 248 -22.07 -23.64 -1.97
N SER A 249 -21.55 -22.81 -2.87
CA SER A 249 -20.63 -23.24 -3.92
C SER A 249 -19.57 -22.17 -4.27
N LEU A 250 -18.47 -22.61 -4.90
CA LEU A 250 -17.44 -21.70 -5.42
C LEU A 250 -18.03 -20.75 -6.47
N ALA A 251 -18.92 -21.20 -7.33
CA ALA A 251 -19.53 -20.35 -8.35
C ALA A 251 -20.37 -19.22 -7.74
N GLU A 252 -21.03 -19.44 -6.62
CA GLU A 252 -21.75 -18.39 -5.89
C GLU A 252 -20.79 -17.46 -5.12
N ALA A 253 -19.68 -18.01 -4.61
CA ALA A 253 -18.68 -17.19 -3.92
C ALA A 253 -17.87 -16.31 -4.88
N TRP A 254 -17.60 -16.76 -6.12
CA TRP A 254 -16.93 -15.96 -7.13
C TRP A 254 -17.90 -15.00 -7.84
N THR A 255 -18.45 -14.09 -7.07
CA THR A 255 -19.37 -13.02 -7.48
C THR A 255 -18.95 -11.69 -6.84
N ARG A 256 -19.61 -10.58 -7.21
CA ARG A 256 -19.42 -9.29 -6.52
C ARG A 256 -19.63 -9.42 -5.01
N ASN A 257 -20.70 -10.09 -4.59
CA ASN A 257 -21.00 -10.28 -3.17
C ASN A 257 -19.88 -11.03 -2.44
N GLY A 258 -19.28 -12.05 -3.06
CA GLY A 258 -18.15 -12.75 -2.47
C GLY A 258 -16.91 -11.89 -2.37
N ILE A 259 -16.62 -11.05 -3.38
CA ILE A 259 -15.52 -10.06 -3.32
C ILE A 259 -15.76 -9.09 -2.17
N ASP A 260 -16.98 -8.52 -2.03
CA ASP A 260 -17.32 -7.59 -0.97
C ASP A 260 -17.15 -8.22 0.42
N GLU A 261 -17.58 -9.48 0.60
CA GLU A 261 -17.36 -10.22 1.84
C GLU A 261 -15.88 -10.52 2.12
N ALA A 262 -15.11 -10.89 1.10
CA ALA A 262 -13.68 -11.09 1.23
C ALA A 262 -12.95 -9.80 1.63
N VAL A 263 -13.30 -8.67 1.03
CA VAL A 263 -12.76 -7.35 1.38
C VAL A 263 -13.05 -7.00 2.85
N LYS A 264 -14.27 -7.26 3.34
CA LYS A 264 -14.62 -7.07 4.77
C LYS A 264 -13.71 -7.90 5.67
N ILE A 265 -13.46 -9.15 5.31
CA ILE A 265 -12.58 -10.03 6.08
C ILE A 265 -11.15 -9.48 6.07
N VAL A 266 -10.61 -9.10 4.90
CA VAL A 266 -9.25 -8.53 4.78
C VAL A 266 -9.07 -7.31 5.68
N ILE A 267 -10.05 -6.39 5.70
CA ILE A 267 -9.97 -5.15 6.48
C ILE A 267 -10.00 -5.43 8.00
N ASN A 268 -10.73 -6.47 8.44
CA ASN A 268 -10.96 -6.76 9.85
C ASN A 268 -10.03 -7.84 10.43
N GLU A 269 -9.30 -8.58 9.60
CA GLU A 269 -8.36 -9.58 10.09
C GLU A 269 -7.04 -8.95 10.54
N SER A 270 -6.43 -9.53 11.59
CA SER A 270 -5.02 -9.26 11.91
C SER A 270 -4.14 -9.82 10.81
N ASN A 271 -3.40 -8.96 10.12
CA ASN A 271 -2.41 -9.36 9.13
C ASN A 271 -1.15 -8.51 9.20
N THR A 272 -0.04 -9.09 8.79
CA THR A 272 1.28 -8.46 8.88
C THR A 272 1.43 -7.20 8.03
N LEU A 273 0.57 -7.03 7.00
CA LEU A 273 0.54 -5.81 6.19
C LEU A 273 0.04 -4.63 7.01
N PHE A 274 -1.15 -4.77 7.63
CA PHE A 274 -1.74 -3.70 8.45
C PHE A 274 -0.96 -3.45 9.75
N GLU A 275 -0.41 -4.50 10.37
CA GLU A 275 0.50 -4.36 11.51
C GLU A 275 1.72 -3.52 11.14
N SER A 276 2.32 -3.77 9.96
CA SER A 276 3.44 -2.99 9.46
C SER A 276 3.05 -1.52 9.21
N LEU A 277 1.90 -1.27 8.59
CA LEU A 277 1.40 0.08 8.33
C LEU A 277 1.13 0.83 9.66
N THR A 278 0.43 0.20 10.60
CA THR A 278 0.13 0.79 11.91
C THR A 278 1.42 1.09 12.70
N GLY A 279 2.38 0.18 12.68
CA GLY A 279 3.69 0.39 13.31
C GLY A 279 4.43 1.60 12.73
N LYS A 280 4.33 1.82 11.39
CA LYS A 280 4.92 3.02 10.76
C LYS A 280 4.21 4.30 11.21
N LEU A 281 2.89 4.32 11.32
CA LEU A 281 2.14 5.48 11.81
C LEU A 281 2.42 5.79 13.28
N THR A 282 2.69 4.77 14.08
CA THR A 282 3.12 4.93 15.49
C THR A 282 4.52 5.51 15.59
N ASN A 283 5.46 5.01 14.79
CA ASN A 283 6.85 5.45 14.78
C ASN A 283 7.06 6.84 14.13
N TYR A 284 6.16 7.23 13.24
CA TYR A 284 6.21 8.49 12.48
C TYR A 284 4.86 9.23 12.56
N PRO A 285 4.56 9.91 13.69
CA PRO A 285 3.26 10.58 13.88
C PRO A 285 2.91 11.63 12.81
N ASN A 286 3.92 12.27 12.22
CA ASN A 286 3.72 13.23 11.13
C ASN A 286 3.00 12.61 9.93
N LEU A 287 3.29 11.34 9.59
CA LEU A 287 2.64 10.64 8.49
C LEU A 287 1.14 10.45 8.77
N LYS A 288 0.78 10.17 10.03
CA LYS A 288 -0.62 10.06 10.46
C LYS A 288 -1.36 11.37 10.27
N THR A 289 -0.73 12.51 10.61
CA THR A 289 -1.30 13.85 10.43
C THR A 289 -1.57 14.15 8.96
N VAL A 290 -0.59 13.89 8.09
CA VAL A 290 -0.74 14.11 6.63
C VAL A 290 -1.83 13.21 6.05
N LEU A 291 -1.90 11.92 6.43
CA LEU A 291 -2.95 11.02 5.97
C LEU A 291 -4.34 11.44 6.46
N LYS A 292 -4.46 11.94 7.70
CA LYS A 292 -5.71 12.54 8.21
C LYS A 292 -6.14 13.74 7.37
N SER A 293 -5.21 14.64 7.04
CA SER A 293 -5.53 15.81 6.22
C SER A 293 -6.01 15.42 4.80
N ILE A 294 -5.42 14.38 4.21
CA ILE A 294 -5.85 13.88 2.90
C ILE A 294 -7.23 13.20 2.99
N LEU A 295 -7.40 12.27 3.94
CA LEU A 295 -8.57 11.41 4.01
C LEU A 295 -9.78 12.12 4.62
N ILE A 296 -9.63 12.77 5.76
CA ILE A 296 -10.73 13.36 6.51
C ILE A 296 -10.95 14.81 6.09
N GLU A 297 -9.86 15.60 6.02
CA GLU A 297 -9.95 17.02 5.69
C GLU A 297 -10.09 17.31 4.20
N GLY A 298 -9.85 16.29 3.37
CA GLY A 298 -9.98 16.45 1.94
C GLY A 298 -8.91 17.33 1.28
N VAL A 299 -7.75 17.57 1.94
CA VAL A 299 -6.69 18.42 1.40
C VAL A 299 -6.04 17.78 0.15
N SER A 300 -6.00 18.51 -0.96
CA SER A 300 -5.23 18.12 -2.15
C SER A 300 -3.79 18.53 -1.99
N ILE A 301 -2.89 17.56 -1.94
CA ILE A 301 -1.46 17.80 -1.81
C ILE A 301 -0.79 17.51 -3.16
N PRO A 302 -0.11 18.49 -3.78
CA PRO A 302 0.71 18.21 -4.96
C PRO A 302 1.79 17.18 -4.63
N PHE A 303 1.98 16.20 -5.51
CA PHE A 303 2.98 15.17 -5.29
C PHE A 303 4.40 15.72 -5.48
N ASN A 304 5.26 15.55 -4.47
CA ASN A 304 6.64 15.99 -4.51
C ASN A 304 7.56 14.98 -3.81
N ASN A 305 8.44 14.33 -4.56
CA ASN A 305 9.39 13.32 -4.06
C ASN A 305 10.46 13.90 -3.11
N TYR A 306 10.68 15.21 -3.12
CA TYR A 306 11.67 15.85 -2.24
C TYR A 306 11.13 16.18 -0.86
N GLN A 307 9.82 16.07 -0.65
CA GLN A 307 9.21 16.23 0.66
C GLN A 307 9.31 14.92 1.44
N GLU A 308 9.96 14.95 2.60
CA GLU A 308 10.36 13.76 3.34
C GLU A 308 9.16 12.88 3.72
N GLU A 309 8.07 13.47 4.22
CA GLU A 309 6.87 12.75 4.59
C GLU A 309 6.21 12.06 3.40
N LEU A 310 6.14 12.73 2.24
CA LEU A 310 5.56 12.15 1.03
C LEU A 310 6.42 11.02 0.48
N ALA A 311 7.74 11.20 0.46
CA ALA A 311 8.68 10.16 0.05
C ALA A 311 8.59 8.92 0.97
N GLN A 312 8.51 9.12 2.30
CA GLN A 312 8.34 8.03 3.26
C GLN A 312 6.99 7.32 3.10
N MET A 313 5.89 8.06 2.93
CA MET A 313 4.57 7.46 2.72
C MET A 313 4.49 6.66 1.42
N GLN A 314 5.10 7.15 0.34
CA GLN A 314 5.19 6.42 -0.92
C GLN A 314 6.03 5.15 -0.76
N MET A 315 7.19 5.24 -0.12
CA MET A 315 8.08 4.12 0.15
C MET A 315 7.40 3.02 0.96
N TYR A 316 6.61 3.38 1.97
CA TYR A 316 5.83 2.43 2.77
C TYR A 316 4.54 1.95 2.07
N GLY A 317 4.19 2.52 0.91
CA GLY A 317 3.03 2.13 0.14
C GLY A 317 1.71 2.72 0.61
N PHE A 318 1.70 3.74 1.48
CA PHE A 318 0.46 4.42 1.88
C PHE A 318 -0.15 5.22 0.75
N ILE A 319 0.70 5.88 -0.03
CA ILE A 319 0.29 6.80 -1.09
C ILE A 319 0.94 6.50 -2.43
N GLU A 320 0.35 7.03 -3.45
CA GLU A 320 0.88 7.04 -4.82
C GLU A 320 0.75 8.43 -5.44
N ASN A 321 1.51 8.64 -6.52
CA ASN A 321 1.31 9.79 -7.40
C ASN A 321 0.18 9.47 -8.39
N ARG A 322 -0.93 10.17 -8.30
CA ARG A 322 -2.04 10.08 -9.24
C ARG A 322 -2.16 11.40 -9.98
N ASN A 323 -1.60 11.46 -11.18
CA ASN A 323 -1.62 12.66 -12.03
C ASN A 323 -1.07 13.93 -11.35
N GLY A 324 0.05 13.82 -10.62
CA GLY A 324 0.69 14.93 -9.93
C GLY A 324 0.10 15.27 -8.56
N VAL A 325 -0.86 14.50 -8.08
CA VAL A 325 -1.48 14.69 -6.76
C VAL A 325 -1.29 13.44 -5.91
N VAL A 326 -1.14 13.64 -4.60
CA VAL A 326 -1.05 12.57 -3.62
C VAL A 326 -2.41 11.87 -3.48
N ALA A 327 -2.45 10.57 -3.66
CA ALA A 327 -3.60 9.72 -3.41
C ALA A 327 -3.23 8.54 -2.53
N VAL A 328 -4.17 8.04 -1.72
CA VAL A 328 -3.97 6.77 -1.00
C VAL A 328 -3.91 5.63 -2.01
N SER A 329 -3.02 4.67 -1.78
CA SER A 329 -2.63 3.66 -2.77
C SER A 329 -3.76 2.77 -3.26
N ASN A 330 -4.76 2.48 -2.42
CA ASN A 330 -5.92 1.66 -2.78
C ASN A 330 -7.08 1.84 -1.78
N ARG A 331 -8.29 1.43 -2.18
CA ARG A 331 -9.51 1.56 -1.36
C ARG A 331 -9.47 0.76 -0.05
N ILE A 332 -8.81 -0.39 -0.03
CA ILE A 332 -8.66 -1.18 1.21
C ILE A 332 -7.86 -0.39 2.24
N TYR A 333 -6.78 0.28 1.82
CA TYR A 333 -5.99 1.14 2.72
C TYR A 333 -6.79 2.36 3.17
N GLU A 334 -7.55 2.99 2.26
CA GLU A 334 -8.44 4.09 2.63
C GLU A 334 -9.40 3.67 3.73
N THR A 335 -10.13 2.56 3.53
CA THR A 335 -11.08 2.05 4.52
C THR A 335 -10.42 1.67 5.83
N PHE A 336 -9.27 1.01 5.78
CA PHE A 336 -8.50 0.65 6.98
C PHE A 336 -8.07 1.91 7.77
N LEU A 337 -7.52 2.91 7.09
CA LEU A 337 -7.06 4.16 7.72
C LEU A 337 -8.24 4.97 8.29
N TYR A 338 -9.37 5.03 7.59
CA TYR A 338 -10.59 5.63 8.13
C TYR A 338 -11.04 4.93 9.41
N ASN A 339 -11.11 3.59 9.40
CA ASN A 339 -11.47 2.81 10.57
C ASN A 339 -10.52 3.08 11.74
N LEU A 340 -9.21 3.16 11.47
CA LEU A 340 -8.19 3.46 12.47
C LEU A 340 -8.39 4.86 13.06
N PHE A 341 -8.54 5.88 12.22
CA PHE A 341 -8.67 7.26 12.67
C PHE A 341 -9.99 7.53 13.42
N LEU A 342 -11.10 6.96 12.93
CA LEU A 342 -12.38 7.08 13.60
C LEU A 342 -12.43 6.31 14.93
N SER A 343 -11.76 5.17 15.03
CA SER A 343 -11.66 4.45 16.31
C SER A 343 -10.94 5.28 17.37
N ASP A 344 -9.92 6.05 17.00
CA ASP A 344 -9.25 6.98 17.91
C ASP A 344 -10.21 8.07 18.42
N GLU A 345 -11.08 8.59 17.55
CA GLU A 345 -12.08 9.62 17.94
C GLU A 345 -13.22 9.02 18.78
N ILE A 346 -13.69 7.81 18.45
CA ILE A 346 -14.70 7.07 19.22
C ILE A 346 -14.22 6.84 20.66
N MET A 347 -12.96 6.45 20.84
CA MET A 347 -12.38 6.23 22.17
C MET A 347 -12.29 7.51 23.01
N LYS A 348 -12.38 8.69 22.41
CA LYS A 348 -12.43 9.98 23.10
C LYS A 348 -13.84 10.37 23.59
N ASN A 349 -14.80 9.45 23.61
CA ASN A 349 -16.21 9.66 24.04
C ASN A 349 -16.98 10.68 23.20
N ASN A 350 -17.03 10.50 21.89
CA ASN A 350 -17.78 11.37 21.00
C ASN A 350 -19.30 11.14 21.15
N ILE A 351 -20.08 12.21 21.38
CA ILE A 351 -21.52 12.19 21.60
C ILE A 351 -22.28 11.62 20.39
N PHE A 352 -21.86 11.93 19.15
CA PHE A 352 -22.48 11.41 17.92
C PHE A 352 -22.46 9.89 17.84
N VAL A 353 -21.39 9.26 18.32
CA VAL A 353 -21.27 7.81 18.36
C VAL A 353 -22.29 7.17 19.30
N ARG A 354 -22.51 7.81 20.43
CA ARG A 354 -23.47 7.33 21.44
C ARG A 354 -24.91 7.42 20.96
N GLU A 355 -25.29 8.53 20.35
CA GLU A 355 -26.62 8.75 19.81
C GLU A 355 -26.96 7.75 18.68
N SER A 356 -26.07 7.55 17.73
CA SER A 356 -26.30 6.63 16.61
C SER A 356 -26.36 5.16 17.02
N GLY A 357 -25.60 4.75 18.04
CA GLY A 357 -25.58 3.38 18.57
C GLY A 357 -26.91 2.94 19.18
N LEU A 358 -27.61 3.85 19.82
CA LEU A 358 -28.93 3.59 20.42
C LEU A 358 -30.03 3.37 19.38
N SER A 359 -29.88 3.90 18.17
CA SER A 359 -30.90 3.91 17.13
C SER A 359 -30.67 2.88 16.00
N LYS A 360 -29.64 2.02 16.09
CA LYS A 360 -29.26 1.08 15.01
C LYS A 360 -30.44 0.26 14.47
N ASN A 361 -31.30 -0.27 15.35
CA ASN A 361 -32.41 -1.14 14.95
C ASN A 361 -33.51 -0.40 14.16
N ILE A 362 -33.57 0.93 14.22
CA ILE A 362 -34.53 1.76 13.50
C ILE A 362 -34.12 1.92 12.05
N PHE A 363 -32.80 1.89 11.78
CA PHE A 363 -32.22 2.22 10.50
C PHE A 363 -32.01 1.03 9.56
N VAL A 364 -32.21 -0.20 10.05
CA VAL A 364 -32.08 -1.42 9.25
C VAL A 364 -33.45 -2.08 9.10
N LYS A 365 -33.97 -2.12 7.87
CA LYS A 365 -35.26 -2.75 7.53
C LYS A 365 -35.00 -3.80 6.45
N ASP A 366 -35.43 -5.03 6.69
CA ASP A 366 -35.31 -6.15 5.75
C ASP A 366 -33.88 -6.32 5.18
N GLY A 367 -32.86 -6.16 6.03
CA GLY A 367 -31.46 -6.28 5.64
C GLY A 367 -30.91 -5.10 4.82
N LYS A 368 -31.67 -4.03 4.66
CA LYS A 368 -31.26 -2.80 3.94
C LYS A 368 -31.18 -1.61 4.87
N LEU A 369 -30.27 -0.68 4.57
CA LEU A 369 -30.22 0.60 5.27
C LEU A 369 -31.34 1.52 4.79
N ASP A 370 -32.10 2.06 5.74
CA ASP A 370 -32.97 3.19 5.51
C ASP A 370 -32.16 4.51 5.60
N LEU A 371 -31.37 4.76 4.54
CA LEU A 371 -30.42 5.87 4.55
C LEU A 371 -31.13 7.24 4.61
N ARG A 372 -32.37 7.33 4.14
CA ARG A 372 -33.17 8.53 4.31
C ARG A 372 -33.44 8.82 5.80
N SER A 373 -33.89 7.82 6.55
CA SER A 373 -34.08 7.96 8.01
C SER A 373 -32.74 8.24 8.73
N ILE A 374 -31.64 7.66 8.31
CA ILE A 374 -30.31 7.97 8.88
C ILE A 374 -29.99 9.45 8.70
N LEU A 375 -30.21 10.01 7.51
CA LEU A 375 -29.98 11.43 7.24
C LEU A 375 -30.92 12.35 8.04
N GLU A 376 -32.20 12.00 8.14
CA GLU A 376 -33.18 12.75 8.95
C GLU A 376 -32.72 12.84 10.41
N HIS A 377 -32.40 11.72 11.04
CA HIS A 377 -31.94 11.68 12.43
C HIS A 377 -30.58 12.33 12.62
N PHE A 378 -29.68 12.23 11.62
CA PHE A 378 -28.40 12.93 11.67
C PHE A 378 -28.60 14.45 11.71
N ILE A 379 -29.55 15.02 10.93
CA ILE A 379 -29.84 16.44 10.93
C ILE A 379 -30.32 16.86 12.33
N ASP A 380 -31.23 16.09 12.96
CA ASP A 380 -31.74 16.36 14.29
C ASP A 380 -30.61 16.34 15.33
N SER A 381 -29.83 15.26 15.38
CA SER A 381 -28.68 15.11 16.28
C SER A 381 -27.63 16.20 16.06
N PHE A 382 -27.36 16.57 14.81
CA PHE A 382 -26.41 17.62 14.48
C PHE A 382 -26.88 18.98 15.01
N THR A 383 -28.15 19.29 14.84
CA THR A 383 -28.75 20.56 15.32
C THR A 383 -28.71 20.67 16.84
N GLU A 384 -29.01 19.57 17.54
CA GLU A 384 -28.99 19.51 19.01
C GLU A 384 -27.54 19.63 19.57
N ILE A 385 -26.57 18.97 18.96
CA ILE A 385 -25.22 18.87 19.50
C ILE A 385 -24.37 20.08 19.09
N CYS A 386 -24.43 20.49 17.83
CA CYS A 386 -23.57 21.55 17.30
C CYS A 386 -24.20 22.94 17.43
N GLY A 387 -25.54 23.04 17.65
CA GLY A 387 -26.21 24.32 17.67
C GLY A 387 -26.11 25.09 16.35
N PRO A 388 -26.22 26.43 16.37
CA PRO A 388 -26.05 27.25 15.18
C PRO A 388 -24.60 27.10 14.67
N LEU A 389 -24.45 26.76 13.39
CA LEU A 389 -23.16 26.61 12.76
C LEU A 389 -22.37 27.94 12.78
N GLU A 390 -21.13 27.89 13.25
CA GLU A 390 -20.20 29.02 13.22
C GLU A 390 -19.51 29.14 11.86
N ASP A 391 -19.09 30.36 11.49
CA ASP A 391 -18.38 30.67 10.24
C ASP A 391 -17.06 29.87 10.02
N LYS A 392 -16.59 29.18 11.06
CA LYS A 392 -15.35 28.35 11.03
C LYS A 392 -15.58 26.89 10.63
N PHE A 393 -16.84 26.45 10.56
CA PHE A 393 -17.15 25.06 10.20
C PHE A 393 -16.78 24.78 8.75
N LYS A 394 -16.09 23.68 8.50
CA LYS A 394 -15.63 23.27 7.18
C LYS A 394 -16.34 21.99 6.76
N GLU A 395 -16.37 21.72 5.45
CA GLU A 395 -16.92 20.48 4.89
C GLU A 395 -16.32 19.22 5.55
N LYS A 396 -15.02 19.28 5.88
CA LYS A 396 -14.32 18.20 6.60
C LYS A 396 -14.94 17.88 7.96
N ASP A 397 -15.36 18.90 8.70
CA ASP A 397 -15.93 18.75 10.04
C ASP A 397 -17.28 18.04 9.94
N GLY A 398 -18.08 18.42 8.95
CA GLY A 398 -19.36 17.78 8.65
C GLY A 398 -19.19 16.33 8.21
N ARG A 399 -18.18 16.04 7.37
CA ARG A 399 -17.87 14.67 6.94
C ARG A 399 -17.44 13.80 8.12
N GLU A 400 -16.52 14.29 8.95
CA GLU A 400 -16.04 13.56 10.12
C GLU A 400 -17.21 13.23 11.07
N LEU A 401 -18.08 14.19 11.35
CA LEU A 401 -19.25 14.00 12.21
C LEU A 401 -20.26 13.01 11.62
N PHE A 402 -20.53 13.09 10.31
CA PHE A 402 -21.43 12.14 9.66
C PHE A 402 -20.86 10.71 9.67
N LEU A 403 -19.57 10.55 9.43
CA LEU A 403 -18.92 9.24 9.47
C LEU A 403 -18.90 8.65 10.88
N LEU A 404 -18.68 9.49 11.91
CA LEU A 404 -18.78 9.09 13.31
C LEU A 404 -20.20 8.65 13.66
N TYR A 405 -21.22 9.33 13.14
CA TYR A 405 -22.63 8.95 13.31
C TYR A 405 -22.98 7.65 12.58
N LEU A 406 -22.49 7.49 11.36
CA LEU A 406 -22.77 6.33 10.50
C LEU A 406 -22.10 5.04 10.99
N LYS A 407 -20.88 5.14 11.50
CA LYS A 407 -20.04 3.97 11.84
C LYS A 407 -20.69 2.98 12.79
N PRO A 408 -21.29 3.36 13.92
CA PRO A 408 -21.98 2.43 14.82
C PRO A 408 -23.18 1.72 14.16
N ILE A 409 -23.88 2.41 13.24
CA ILE A 409 -25.06 1.88 12.55
C ILE A 409 -24.64 0.70 11.65
N ILE A 410 -23.58 0.87 10.87
CA ILE A 410 -23.12 -0.14 9.90
C ILE A 410 -22.10 -1.13 10.48
N ASN A 411 -21.63 -0.89 11.72
CA ASN A 411 -20.56 -1.68 12.31
C ASN A 411 -20.90 -3.18 12.41
N GLY A 412 -19.96 -4.03 11.98
CA GLY A 412 -20.10 -5.49 11.96
C GLY A 412 -20.89 -6.04 10.76
N THR A 413 -21.54 -5.19 9.96
CA THR A 413 -22.39 -5.65 8.84
C THR A 413 -22.05 -4.95 7.53
N GLY A 414 -21.71 -3.66 7.57
CA GLY A 414 -21.41 -2.84 6.40
C GLY A 414 -20.02 -2.22 6.44
N ASN A 415 -19.56 -1.79 5.29
CA ASN A 415 -18.35 -0.98 5.13
C ASN A 415 -18.72 0.31 4.38
N TYR A 416 -17.92 1.35 4.57
CA TYR A 416 -17.99 2.54 3.74
C TYR A 416 -16.62 2.80 3.13
N TYR A 417 -16.66 3.43 1.98
CA TYR A 417 -15.50 3.89 1.25
C TYR A 417 -15.69 5.37 0.98
N ILE A 418 -14.60 6.12 1.01
CA ILE A 418 -14.61 7.50 0.56
C ILE A 418 -13.83 7.54 -0.73
N GLU A 419 -14.47 7.96 -1.80
CA GLU A 419 -13.78 8.09 -3.08
C GLU A 419 -12.94 9.36 -3.06
N ALA A 420 -11.63 9.19 -2.80
CA ALA A 420 -10.70 10.30 -2.63
C ALA A 420 -10.47 11.09 -3.92
N GLN A 421 -10.71 10.50 -5.10
CA GLN A 421 -10.57 11.17 -6.41
C GLN A 421 -11.32 10.45 -7.51
N THR A 422 -12.28 11.11 -8.10
CA THR A 422 -12.77 10.82 -9.43
C THR A 422 -11.94 11.50 -10.50
N ARG A 423 -12.17 11.14 -11.78
CA ARG A 423 -11.48 11.70 -12.95
C ARG A 423 -11.46 13.24 -13.03
N ASN A 424 -12.31 13.94 -12.27
CA ASN A 424 -12.51 15.38 -12.34
C ASN A 424 -12.00 16.18 -11.11
N GLN A 425 -11.12 15.61 -10.26
CA GLN A 425 -10.52 16.28 -9.09
C GLN A 425 -11.52 16.77 -8.01
N THR A 426 -12.80 16.40 -8.09
CA THR A 426 -13.79 16.72 -7.06
C THR A 426 -13.92 15.54 -6.11
N ARG A 427 -13.80 15.84 -4.83
CA ARG A 427 -13.88 14.86 -3.74
C ARG A 427 -15.27 14.90 -3.18
N THR A 428 -15.78 13.73 -2.73
CA THR A 428 -16.67 13.76 -1.58
C THR A 428 -17.59 12.58 -1.38
N ASP A 429 -17.56 11.59 -2.25
CA ASP A 429 -18.58 10.55 -2.18
C ASP A 429 -18.27 9.52 -1.11
N VAL A 430 -19.20 9.33 -0.21
CA VAL A 430 -19.22 8.18 0.70
C VAL A 430 -20.01 7.07 0.02
N ILE A 431 -19.33 5.97 -0.27
CA ILE A 431 -19.97 4.76 -0.76
C ILE A 431 -20.14 3.81 0.43
N ILE A 432 -21.35 3.37 0.70
CA ILE A 432 -21.65 2.40 1.74
C ILE A 432 -22.02 1.09 1.07
N ASP A 433 -21.31 0.01 1.39
CA ASP A 433 -21.72 -1.36 1.07
C ASP A 433 -22.32 -1.99 2.33
N TYR A 434 -23.60 -2.34 2.27
CA TYR A 434 -24.33 -2.96 3.36
C TYR A 434 -25.08 -4.18 2.87
N LEU A 435 -24.68 -5.37 3.30
CA LEU A 435 -25.26 -6.65 2.88
C LEU A 435 -25.45 -6.77 1.35
N GLY A 436 -24.44 -6.38 0.58
CA GLY A 436 -24.46 -6.42 -0.88
C GLY A 436 -25.28 -5.31 -1.55
N THR A 437 -25.86 -4.39 -0.77
CA THR A 437 -26.53 -3.20 -1.30
C THR A 437 -25.62 -1.99 -1.17
N ARG A 438 -25.42 -1.29 -2.29
CA ARG A 438 -24.56 -0.10 -2.36
C ARG A 438 -25.37 1.18 -2.29
N TYR A 439 -24.91 2.13 -1.48
CA TYR A 439 -25.49 3.47 -1.31
C TYR A 439 -24.42 4.51 -1.57
N ILE A 440 -24.76 5.58 -2.27
CA ILE A 440 -23.83 6.67 -2.61
C ILE A 440 -24.34 7.95 -1.97
N ILE A 441 -23.47 8.64 -1.23
CA ILE A 441 -23.76 9.89 -0.55
C ILE A 441 -22.76 10.94 -0.99
N GLU A 442 -23.22 11.98 -1.68
CA GLU A 442 -22.45 13.20 -1.94
C GLU A 442 -22.53 14.13 -0.75
N MET A 443 -21.40 14.61 -0.23
CA MET A 443 -21.37 15.56 0.89
C MET A 443 -20.71 16.87 0.47
N LYS A 444 -21.31 18.00 0.81
CA LYS A 444 -20.78 19.31 0.45
C LYS A 444 -21.24 20.45 1.37
N ILE A 445 -20.53 21.58 1.29
CA ILE A 445 -21.02 22.85 1.81
C ILE A 445 -21.90 23.49 0.74
N TRP A 446 -23.02 24.05 1.19
CA TRP A 446 -23.94 24.78 0.34
C TRP A 446 -23.34 26.15 -0.07
N HIS A 447 -23.17 26.34 -1.37
CA HIS A 447 -22.67 27.60 -1.98
C HIS A 447 -23.68 28.22 -2.97
N GLY A 448 -24.96 27.84 -2.90
CA GLY A 448 -26.02 28.32 -3.80
C GLY A 448 -26.54 27.27 -4.79
N ASP A 449 -27.65 27.60 -5.47
CA ASP A 449 -28.39 26.65 -6.31
C ASP A 449 -27.58 26.13 -7.51
N SER A 450 -26.74 26.95 -8.12
CA SER A 450 -25.89 26.52 -9.23
C SER A 450 -24.84 25.50 -8.81
N TYR A 451 -24.31 25.61 -7.59
CA TYR A 451 -23.38 24.67 -7.02
C TYR A 451 -24.07 23.35 -6.65
N ASN A 452 -25.30 23.44 -6.15
CA ASN A 452 -26.11 22.27 -5.84
C ASN A 452 -26.41 21.43 -7.08
N LYS A 453 -26.80 22.05 -8.20
CA LYS A 453 -27.06 21.38 -9.48
C LYS A 453 -25.85 20.62 -10.01
N ARG A 454 -24.63 21.16 -9.86
CA ARG A 454 -23.41 20.41 -10.23
C ARG A 454 -23.21 19.13 -9.40
N GLY A 455 -23.52 19.19 -8.10
CA GLY A 455 -23.48 17.98 -7.27
C GLY A 455 -24.55 16.96 -7.65
N GLU A 456 -25.76 17.42 -8.05
CA GLU A 456 -26.82 16.54 -8.57
C GLU A 456 -26.39 15.85 -9.88
N GLU A 457 -25.69 16.54 -10.77
CA GLU A 457 -25.13 15.96 -12.01
C GLU A 457 -24.02 14.96 -11.69
N GLN A 458 -23.13 15.30 -10.77
CA GLN A 458 -22.01 14.47 -10.36
C GLN A 458 -22.50 13.15 -9.75
N ILE A 459 -23.42 13.20 -8.80
CA ILE A 459 -23.94 11.96 -8.21
C ILE A 459 -24.66 11.10 -9.24
N CYS A 460 -25.34 11.69 -10.23
CA CYS A 460 -25.98 10.93 -11.30
C CYS A 460 -24.98 10.14 -12.14
N GLU A 461 -23.79 10.68 -12.43
CA GLU A 461 -22.72 9.96 -13.13
C GLU A 461 -22.23 8.75 -12.35
N TYR A 462 -22.10 8.88 -11.01
CA TYR A 462 -21.78 7.76 -10.12
C TYR A 462 -22.85 6.69 -10.10
N LEU A 463 -24.11 7.12 -10.01
CA LEU A 463 -25.24 6.18 -10.02
C LEU A 463 -25.28 5.39 -11.34
N ASP A 464 -24.94 6.02 -12.46
CA ASP A 464 -24.83 5.34 -13.75
C ASP A 464 -23.66 4.36 -13.78
N TYR A 465 -22.50 4.77 -13.27
CA TYR A 465 -21.31 3.90 -13.18
C TYR A 465 -21.56 2.63 -12.35
N PHE A 466 -22.29 2.77 -11.22
CA PHE A 466 -22.61 1.64 -10.33
C PHE A 466 -23.93 0.94 -10.67
N GLY A 467 -24.67 1.38 -11.70
CA GLY A 467 -25.97 0.81 -12.09
C GLY A 467 -27.07 1.06 -11.05
N LEU A 468 -26.99 2.16 -10.31
CA LEU A 468 -27.94 2.52 -9.26
C LEU A 468 -28.97 3.54 -9.75
N SER A 469 -30.16 3.54 -9.15
CA SER A 469 -31.25 4.47 -9.46
C SER A 469 -31.49 5.52 -8.38
N THR A 470 -30.92 5.32 -7.19
CA THR A 470 -31.14 6.19 -6.02
C THR A 470 -29.80 6.64 -5.44
N GLY A 471 -29.70 7.94 -5.16
CA GLY A 471 -28.55 8.56 -4.52
C GLY A 471 -28.94 9.50 -3.39
N TYR A 472 -27.96 9.94 -2.60
CA TYR A 472 -28.15 10.75 -1.42
C TYR A 472 -27.18 11.93 -1.43
N MET A 473 -27.64 13.10 -0.99
CA MET A 473 -26.82 14.30 -0.87
C MET A 473 -26.97 14.85 0.55
N LEU A 474 -25.85 15.20 1.18
CA LEU A 474 -25.80 15.83 2.49
C LEU A 474 -25.11 17.20 2.36
N SER A 475 -25.87 18.28 2.53
CA SER A 475 -25.41 19.65 2.38
C SER A 475 -25.40 20.38 3.71
N PHE A 476 -24.24 20.95 4.07
CA PHE A 476 -24.08 21.82 5.24
C PHE A 476 -24.31 23.27 4.82
N ASN A 477 -25.43 23.87 5.25
CA ASN A 477 -25.87 25.20 4.84
C ASN A 477 -25.74 26.22 5.99
N PHE A 478 -24.92 27.23 5.80
CA PHE A 478 -24.62 28.27 6.78
C PHE A 478 -25.53 29.51 6.67
N ASN A 479 -26.47 29.52 5.74
CA ASN A 479 -27.36 30.64 5.56
C ASN A 479 -28.36 30.74 6.73
N LYS A 480 -28.57 31.95 7.25
CA LYS A 480 -29.53 32.21 8.36
C LYS A 480 -30.99 31.87 8.01
N LYS A 481 -31.34 31.91 6.73
CA LYS A 481 -32.68 31.57 6.19
C LYS A 481 -32.61 30.28 5.40
N LYS A 482 -32.16 29.18 6.00
CA LYS A 482 -32.14 27.85 5.36
C LYS A 482 -33.38 27.04 5.75
N THR A 483 -33.79 26.14 4.88
CA THR A 483 -34.76 25.08 5.20
C THR A 483 -33.97 23.81 5.44
N THR A 484 -34.00 23.32 6.67
CA THR A 484 -33.38 22.04 7.07
C THR A 484 -34.33 20.88 6.80
N GLY A 485 -33.80 19.68 6.63
CA GLY A 485 -34.54 18.45 6.41
C GLY A 485 -34.18 17.71 5.16
N VAL A 486 -34.91 16.64 4.85
CA VAL A 486 -34.66 15.78 3.69
C VAL A 486 -35.79 15.95 2.66
N LYS A 487 -35.42 16.31 1.44
CA LYS A 487 -36.34 16.38 0.30
C LYS A 487 -35.99 15.34 -0.77
N ARG A 488 -37.03 14.88 -1.47
CA ARG A 488 -36.87 13.99 -2.63
C ARG A 488 -36.88 14.81 -3.92
N VAL A 489 -35.84 14.64 -4.75
CA VAL A 489 -35.70 15.32 -6.04
C VAL A 489 -35.50 14.25 -7.12
N THR A 490 -36.02 14.51 -8.31
CA THR A 490 -35.76 13.64 -9.49
C THR A 490 -34.89 14.39 -10.47
N VAL A 491 -33.72 13.86 -10.76
CA VAL A 491 -32.75 14.42 -11.72
C VAL A 491 -32.53 13.40 -12.83
N LYS A 492 -32.81 13.80 -14.07
CA LYS A 492 -32.82 12.85 -15.21
C LYS A 492 -33.77 11.67 -14.88
N ASN A 493 -33.23 10.46 -14.80
CA ASN A 493 -33.97 9.23 -14.44
C ASN A 493 -33.62 8.68 -13.06
N LYS A 494 -32.94 9.47 -12.23
CA LYS A 494 -32.49 9.09 -10.88
C LYS A 494 -33.31 9.79 -9.80
N VAL A 495 -33.45 9.12 -8.68
CA VAL A 495 -34.07 9.67 -7.46
C VAL A 495 -32.95 10.09 -6.50
N LEU A 496 -32.95 11.34 -6.10
CA LEU A 496 -32.03 11.87 -5.11
C LEU A 496 -32.76 12.26 -3.84
N PHE A 497 -32.19 11.92 -2.67
CA PHE A 497 -32.62 12.42 -1.36
C PHE A 497 -31.60 13.47 -0.92
N GLU A 498 -32.02 14.71 -0.88
CA GLU A 498 -31.17 15.84 -0.48
C GLU A 498 -31.46 16.21 0.97
N ALA A 499 -30.49 16.00 1.82
CA ALA A 499 -30.46 16.38 3.23
C ALA A 499 -29.77 17.73 3.39
N VAL A 500 -30.35 18.66 4.06
CA VAL A 500 -29.81 20.00 4.36
C VAL A 500 -29.75 20.18 5.88
N VAL A 501 -28.51 20.46 6.37
CA VAL A 501 -28.21 20.73 7.77
C VAL A 501 -28.03 22.22 8.01
#